data_a0fe86704ec46097699e258476e88b54
#
_entry.id   a0fe86704ec46097699e258476e88b54
#
_cell.length_a   1.000
_cell.length_b   1.000
_cell.length_c   1.000
_cell.angle_alpha   90.00
_cell.angle_beta   90.00
_cell.angle_gamma   90.00
#
_symmetry.space_group_name_H-M   'P 1'
#
loop_
_entity.id
_entity.type
_entity.pdbx_description
1 polymer ?
#
loop_
_entity_poly.entity_id
_entity_poly.type
_entity_poly.pdbx_seq_one_letter_code
_entity_poly.pdbx_strand_id
1 'polypeptide(L)'
;MSKASLPRILYLAPLPPPVHGSAMVSEQIRNSKVVNEAFDGDFVNISTSRKMCEIGKGGLWLTLQKTIRFLVSFLKTLGLLLTHRYDLCYCAITCHGSGFLKDAPFVLLCKLFRRKILIHQHNRGMAKDVDRPIYRWLLPLVYRNTKVLLLSWYLYPDIERVVKREDIIICPNGIKPISYDECKRRPNKIPHILFLSNLMIDKGVYVLLDALKILSEKGIPFICDFVGSETKDIDANRFAAEVERRGLSHSVVYHGPKYGEEKKKCFLQTDIFAFPTFYDCFALVILEAMNYQLPIVSTFFGGTPDEVINGENGYIVEPEDAQATADALCQLLEDASLRQRMGRAGYKKFMEEFTEETFERNIVVSFKRAMEETT
;
A
#
# COMPACT_ATOMS: atom_id res chain seq x y z
N MET A 1 -22.97 12.84 -36.23
CA MET A 1 -22.91 11.82 -35.19
C MET A 1 -22.61 12.54 -33.85
N SER A 2 -23.58 12.58 -32.94
CA SER A 2 -23.36 13.13 -31.59
C SER A 2 -22.22 12.33 -30.92
N LYS A 3 -21.16 12.98 -30.48
CA LYS A 3 -20.17 12.34 -29.61
C LYS A 3 -20.93 11.81 -28.38
N ALA A 4 -21.01 10.50 -28.22
CA ALA A 4 -21.54 9.92 -26.97
C ALA A 4 -20.76 10.54 -25.81
N SER A 5 -21.49 11.10 -24.86
CA SER A 5 -20.87 11.66 -23.67
C SER A 5 -20.15 10.52 -22.90
N LEU A 6 -18.94 10.79 -22.44
CA LEU A 6 -18.19 9.83 -21.60
C LEU A 6 -19.00 9.49 -20.34
N PRO A 7 -18.96 8.23 -19.87
CA PRO A 7 -19.54 7.89 -18.57
C PRO A 7 -18.94 8.75 -17.46
N ARG A 8 -19.78 9.18 -16.51
CA ARG A 8 -19.37 10.12 -15.47
C ARG A 8 -19.20 9.44 -14.13
N ILE A 9 -18.06 9.70 -13.48
CA ILE A 9 -17.68 9.09 -12.19
C ILE A 9 -17.58 10.17 -11.11
N LEU A 10 -18.17 9.90 -9.94
CA LEU A 10 -17.90 10.65 -8.72
C LEU A 10 -16.81 9.95 -7.92
N TYR A 11 -15.66 10.60 -7.76
CA TYR A 11 -14.52 10.08 -7.00
C TYR A 11 -14.54 10.61 -5.58
N LEU A 12 -14.75 9.73 -4.60
CA LEU A 12 -14.71 9.99 -3.16
C LEU A 12 -13.46 9.31 -2.61
N ALA A 13 -12.36 10.05 -2.53
CA ALA A 13 -11.06 9.45 -2.23
C ALA A 13 -10.15 10.39 -1.43
N PRO A 14 -9.25 9.86 -0.59
CA PRO A 14 -8.21 10.67 0.02
C PRO A 14 -7.24 11.17 -1.05
N LEU A 15 -6.86 12.43 -0.98
CA LEU A 15 -5.82 13.03 -1.82
C LEU A 15 -4.73 13.64 -0.94
N PRO A 16 -3.47 13.66 -1.38
CA PRO A 16 -2.39 14.34 -0.66
C PRO A 16 -2.67 15.84 -0.48
N PRO A 17 -2.20 16.51 0.61
CA PRO A 17 -1.63 15.90 1.81
C PRO A 17 -2.69 15.31 2.75
N PRO A 18 -2.36 14.33 3.63
CA PRO A 18 -1.04 13.73 3.86
C PRO A 18 -0.68 12.68 2.82
N VAL A 19 0.63 12.45 2.63
CA VAL A 19 1.15 11.45 1.71
C VAL A 19 1.12 10.07 2.38
N HIS A 20 0.30 9.17 1.86
CA HIS A 20 0.22 7.75 2.24
C HIS A 20 -0.27 6.92 1.05
N GLY A 21 -0.12 5.60 1.08
CA GLY A 21 -0.34 4.72 -0.06
C GLY A 21 -1.66 4.97 -0.81
N SER A 22 -2.81 4.93 -0.12
CA SER A 22 -4.11 5.15 -0.77
C SER A 22 -4.29 6.57 -1.33
N ALA A 23 -3.70 7.60 -0.72
CA ALA A 23 -3.74 8.97 -1.25
C ALA A 23 -2.92 9.08 -2.54
N MET A 24 -1.76 8.44 -2.61
CA MET A 24 -0.92 8.41 -3.82
C MET A 24 -1.61 7.67 -4.96
N VAL A 25 -2.24 6.54 -4.70
CA VAL A 25 -3.02 5.80 -5.70
C VAL A 25 -4.21 6.63 -6.19
N SER A 26 -4.91 7.33 -5.29
CA SER A 26 -6.02 8.21 -5.67
C SER A 26 -5.55 9.39 -6.52
N GLU A 27 -4.39 9.96 -6.23
CA GLU A 27 -3.77 11.03 -7.03
C GLU A 27 -3.32 10.51 -8.40
N GLN A 28 -2.78 9.30 -8.48
CA GLN A 28 -2.42 8.64 -9.72
C GLN A 28 -3.66 8.45 -10.62
N ILE A 29 -4.78 7.93 -10.08
CA ILE A 29 -6.05 7.81 -10.82
C ILE A 29 -6.52 9.18 -11.31
N ARG A 30 -6.48 10.21 -10.46
CA ARG A 30 -6.89 11.56 -10.81
C ARG A 30 -6.08 12.16 -11.96
N ASN A 31 -4.77 11.89 -11.99
CA ASN A 31 -3.85 12.47 -12.96
C ASN A 31 -3.66 11.58 -14.20
N SER A 32 -4.22 10.37 -14.20
CA SER A 32 -4.12 9.42 -15.29
C SER A 32 -4.79 9.95 -16.57
N LYS A 33 -4.04 10.01 -17.66
CA LYS A 33 -4.57 10.34 -18.97
C LYS A 33 -5.52 9.25 -19.47
N VAL A 34 -5.16 7.99 -19.24
CA VAL A 34 -5.94 6.82 -19.70
C VAL A 34 -7.32 6.81 -19.03
N VAL A 35 -7.40 7.09 -17.72
CA VAL A 35 -8.67 7.19 -17.01
C VAL A 35 -9.48 8.40 -17.47
N ASN A 36 -8.85 9.56 -17.61
CA ASN A 36 -9.52 10.81 -18.00
C ASN A 36 -9.97 10.84 -19.48
N GLU A 37 -9.36 10.03 -20.34
CA GLU A 37 -9.83 9.81 -21.72
C GLU A 37 -11.03 8.86 -21.79
N ALA A 38 -11.16 7.95 -20.81
CA ALA A 38 -12.24 6.98 -20.75
C ALA A 38 -13.49 7.48 -19.99
N PHE A 39 -13.32 8.37 -19.03
CA PHE A 39 -14.37 8.84 -18.11
C PHE A 39 -14.26 10.34 -17.83
N ASP A 40 -15.42 10.99 -17.70
CA ASP A 40 -15.53 12.31 -17.08
C ASP A 40 -15.80 12.16 -15.58
N GLY A 41 -15.50 13.15 -14.75
CA GLY A 41 -15.83 13.03 -13.35
C GLY A 41 -15.40 14.16 -12.42
N ASP A 42 -15.91 14.09 -11.21
CA ASP A 42 -15.67 15.05 -10.15
C ASP A 42 -14.95 14.41 -8.96
N PHE A 43 -13.88 15.03 -8.48
CA PHE A 43 -13.12 14.58 -7.31
C PHE A 43 -13.53 15.33 -6.05
N VAL A 44 -13.82 14.57 -5.00
CA VAL A 44 -14.02 15.08 -3.63
C VAL A 44 -12.98 14.43 -2.72
N ASN A 45 -12.11 15.26 -2.15
CA ASN A 45 -11.16 14.78 -1.15
C ASN A 45 -11.89 14.55 0.19
N ILE A 46 -11.98 13.28 0.61
CA ILE A 46 -12.61 12.87 1.86
C ILE A 46 -11.63 12.83 3.06
N SER A 47 -10.36 13.18 2.84
CA SER A 47 -9.36 13.24 3.90
C SER A 47 -9.66 14.38 4.87
N THR A 48 -9.71 14.07 6.16
CA THR A 48 -9.90 15.07 7.22
C THR A 48 -8.60 15.51 7.87
N SER A 49 -7.52 14.74 7.75
CA SER A 49 -6.17 15.09 8.21
C SER A 49 -5.33 15.68 7.08
N ARG A 50 -4.47 16.65 7.38
CA ARG A 50 -3.53 17.25 6.43
C ARG A 50 -2.08 16.87 6.67
N LYS A 51 -1.76 16.40 7.88
CA LYS A 51 -0.42 15.94 8.25
C LYS A 51 -0.49 14.52 8.77
N MET A 52 0.55 13.73 8.54
CA MET A 52 0.63 12.35 9.08
C MET A 52 0.49 12.32 10.61
N CYS A 53 1.09 13.30 11.30
CA CYS A 53 0.99 13.40 12.75
C CYS A 53 -0.41 13.75 13.29
N GLU A 54 -1.36 14.14 12.45
CA GLU A 54 -2.77 14.38 12.83
C GLU A 54 -3.60 13.08 12.83
N ILE A 55 -3.11 12.03 12.15
CA ILE A 55 -3.81 10.75 12.09
C ILE A 55 -3.77 10.10 13.47
N GLY A 56 -4.96 9.72 13.99
CA GLY A 56 -5.08 9.13 15.32
C GLY A 56 -4.93 10.09 16.49
N LYS A 57 -4.57 11.37 16.26
CA LYS A 57 -4.51 12.37 17.33
C LYS A 57 -5.85 13.06 17.53
N GLY A 58 -6.16 13.34 18.81
CA GLY A 58 -7.29 14.15 19.27
C GLY A 58 -6.83 15.51 19.80
N GLY A 59 -7.79 16.31 20.24
CA GLY A 59 -7.65 17.66 20.75
C GLY A 59 -8.83 18.48 20.25
N LEU A 60 -9.44 19.29 21.08
CA LEU A 60 -10.69 19.98 20.77
C LEU A 60 -10.62 20.75 19.44
N TRP A 61 -9.56 21.54 19.26
CA TRP A 61 -9.35 22.33 18.05
C TRP A 61 -9.13 21.49 16.79
N LEU A 62 -8.31 20.44 16.89
CA LEU A 62 -8.06 19.54 15.76
C LEU A 62 -9.32 18.74 15.40
N THR A 63 -10.10 18.30 16.38
CA THR A 63 -11.38 17.64 16.16
C THR A 63 -12.37 18.54 15.44
N LEU A 64 -12.46 19.80 15.87
CA LEU A 64 -13.32 20.81 15.21
C LEU A 64 -12.88 21.02 13.74
N GLN A 65 -11.59 21.16 13.47
CA GLN A 65 -11.09 21.28 12.09
C GLN A 65 -11.42 20.07 11.23
N LYS A 66 -11.24 18.86 11.78
CA LYS A 66 -11.59 17.61 11.08
C LYS A 66 -13.08 17.51 10.79
N THR A 67 -13.93 17.92 11.75
CA THR A 67 -15.38 17.96 11.59
C THR A 67 -15.81 18.95 10.51
N ILE A 68 -15.23 20.14 10.49
CA ILE A 68 -15.52 21.15 9.45
C ILE A 68 -15.13 20.61 8.07
N ARG A 69 -13.92 20.02 7.92
CA ARG A 69 -13.48 19.43 6.66
C ARG A 69 -14.40 18.30 6.20
N PHE A 70 -14.84 17.44 7.12
CA PHE A 70 -15.81 16.39 6.84
C PHE A 70 -17.12 16.98 6.32
N LEU A 71 -17.70 17.96 7.03
CA LEU A 71 -18.97 18.60 6.63
C LEU A 71 -18.85 19.27 5.26
N VAL A 72 -17.77 19.98 4.99
CA VAL A 72 -17.53 20.62 3.68
C VAL A 72 -17.50 19.57 2.56
N SER A 73 -16.74 18.48 2.75
CA SER A 73 -16.66 17.40 1.76
C SER A 73 -18.00 16.69 1.60
N PHE A 74 -18.74 16.48 2.68
CA PHE A 74 -20.06 15.84 2.65
C PHE A 74 -21.10 16.70 1.93
N LEU A 75 -21.18 18.00 2.24
CA LEU A 75 -22.08 18.94 1.56
C LEU A 75 -21.72 19.11 0.08
N LYS A 76 -20.42 19.14 -0.25
CA LYS A 76 -19.96 19.12 -1.65
C LYS A 76 -20.46 17.87 -2.38
N THR A 77 -20.31 16.70 -1.76
CA THR A 77 -20.80 15.42 -2.31
C THR A 77 -22.31 15.46 -2.54
N LEU A 78 -23.05 15.94 -1.56
CA LEU A 78 -24.51 16.09 -1.66
C LEU A 78 -24.89 17.03 -2.81
N GLY A 79 -24.27 18.20 -2.91
CA GLY A 79 -24.51 19.16 -3.99
C GLY A 79 -24.24 18.56 -5.37
N LEU A 80 -23.13 17.83 -5.53
CA LEU A 80 -22.80 17.14 -6.79
C LEU A 80 -23.82 16.06 -7.13
N LEU A 81 -24.29 15.26 -6.18
CA LEU A 81 -25.30 14.23 -6.39
C LEU A 81 -26.69 14.80 -6.73
N LEU A 82 -27.01 16.00 -6.24
CA LEU A 82 -28.27 16.70 -6.56
C LEU A 82 -28.22 17.33 -7.95
N THR A 83 -27.08 17.80 -8.40
CA THR A 83 -26.94 18.56 -9.66
C THR A 83 -26.52 17.72 -10.85
N HIS A 84 -25.91 16.55 -10.61
CA HIS A 84 -25.35 15.72 -11.66
C HIS A 84 -25.78 14.26 -11.53
N ARG A 85 -25.84 13.56 -12.66
CA ARG A 85 -25.98 12.10 -12.69
C ARG A 85 -24.61 11.47 -12.88
N TYR A 86 -24.28 10.49 -12.04
CA TYR A 86 -23.06 9.70 -12.12
C TYR A 86 -23.40 8.26 -12.47
N ASP A 87 -22.65 7.67 -13.39
CA ASP A 87 -22.77 6.26 -13.75
C ASP A 87 -22.12 5.35 -12.71
N LEU A 88 -21.09 5.87 -12.01
CA LEU A 88 -20.39 5.18 -10.94
C LEU A 88 -19.96 6.17 -9.85
N CYS A 89 -20.04 5.74 -8.59
CA CYS A 89 -19.36 6.38 -7.47
C CYS A 89 -18.18 5.48 -7.07
N TYR A 90 -16.96 5.97 -7.30
CA TYR A 90 -15.74 5.33 -6.82
C TYR A 90 -15.42 5.85 -5.42
N CYS A 91 -15.28 4.93 -4.45
CA CYS A 91 -15.11 5.25 -3.04
C CYS A 91 -13.85 4.56 -2.48
N ALA A 92 -12.75 5.29 -2.35
CA ALA A 92 -11.55 4.79 -1.65
C ALA A 92 -11.69 5.08 -0.15
N ILE A 93 -12.27 4.12 0.59
CA ILE A 93 -12.62 4.27 2.00
C ILE A 93 -11.78 3.37 2.92
N THR A 94 -11.73 3.74 4.18
CA THR A 94 -11.20 2.90 5.25
C THR A 94 -12.21 1.80 5.61
N CYS A 95 -11.77 0.55 5.76
CA CYS A 95 -12.68 -0.59 6.02
C CYS A 95 -12.87 -0.91 7.51
N HIS A 96 -12.15 -0.24 8.42
CA HIS A 96 -12.17 -0.55 9.85
C HIS A 96 -12.02 0.69 10.74
N GLY A 97 -12.27 0.53 12.04
CA GLY A 97 -12.05 1.56 13.06
C GLY A 97 -12.81 2.87 12.81
N SER A 98 -12.40 3.93 13.47
CA SER A 98 -13.01 5.26 13.33
C SER A 98 -12.94 5.83 11.91
N GLY A 99 -11.97 5.38 11.11
CA GLY A 99 -11.86 5.72 9.70
C GLY A 99 -13.08 5.26 8.91
N PHE A 100 -13.51 4.02 9.11
CA PHE A 100 -14.73 3.49 8.49
C PHE A 100 -15.99 4.29 8.88
N LEU A 101 -16.14 4.59 10.18
CA LEU A 101 -17.30 5.36 10.66
C LEU A 101 -17.35 6.76 10.02
N LYS A 102 -16.21 7.35 9.76
CA LYS A 102 -16.09 8.63 9.05
C LYS A 102 -16.43 8.51 7.56
N ASP A 103 -16.03 7.42 6.89
CA ASP A 103 -16.17 7.29 5.44
C ASP A 103 -17.52 6.70 5.03
N ALA A 104 -18.14 5.85 5.87
CA ALA A 104 -19.43 5.21 5.63
C ALA A 104 -20.56 6.19 5.20
N PRO A 105 -20.72 7.38 5.79
CA PRO A 105 -21.75 8.32 5.39
C PRO A 105 -21.70 8.73 3.92
N PHE A 106 -20.53 8.82 3.32
CA PHE A 106 -20.37 9.12 1.88
C PHE A 106 -20.93 8.01 0.99
N VAL A 107 -20.64 6.75 1.34
CA VAL A 107 -21.18 5.60 0.61
C VAL A 107 -22.68 5.51 0.75
N LEU A 108 -23.21 5.72 1.96
CA LEU A 108 -24.65 5.71 2.24
C LEU A 108 -25.37 6.84 1.50
N LEU A 109 -24.74 8.00 1.36
CA LEU A 109 -25.26 9.11 0.56
C LEU A 109 -25.38 8.71 -0.91
N CYS A 110 -24.33 8.08 -1.49
CA CYS A 110 -24.38 7.57 -2.87
C CYS A 110 -25.50 6.52 -3.06
N LYS A 111 -25.71 5.64 -2.06
CA LYS A 111 -26.82 4.66 -2.07
C LYS A 111 -28.18 5.33 -2.02
N LEU A 112 -28.35 6.38 -1.23
CA LEU A 112 -29.61 7.14 -1.17
C LEU A 112 -30.00 7.69 -2.56
N PHE A 113 -29.00 8.09 -3.36
CA PHE A 113 -29.18 8.52 -4.74
C PHE A 113 -29.19 7.36 -5.75
N ARG A 114 -29.24 6.11 -5.29
CA ARG A 114 -29.28 4.90 -6.12
C ARG A 114 -28.17 4.84 -7.17
N ARG A 115 -26.96 5.23 -6.80
CA ARG A 115 -25.78 5.15 -7.69
C ARG A 115 -25.11 3.79 -7.58
N LYS A 116 -24.53 3.32 -8.67
CA LYS A 116 -23.61 2.19 -8.66
C LYS A 116 -22.36 2.57 -7.86
N ILE A 117 -21.83 1.66 -7.07
CA ILE A 117 -20.73 1.95 -6.16
C ILE A 117 -19.64 0.92 -6.33
N LEU A 118 -18.40 1.41 -6.51
CA LEU A 118 -17.18 0.62 -6.43
C LEU A 118 -16.37 1.10 -5.23
N ILE A 119 -16.18 0.24 -4.25
CA ILE A 119 -15.36 0.52 -3.07
C ILE A 119 -13.94 0.02 -3.34
N HIS A 120 -12.94 0.90 -3.34
CA HIS A 120 -11.52 0.52 -3.45
C HIS A 120 -10.92 0.42 -2.05
N GLN A 121 -10.50 -0.78 -1.68
CA GLN A 121 -10.03 -1.09 -0.33
C GLN A 121 -8.51 -1.20 -0.30
N HIS A 122 -7.86 -0.23 0.38
CA HIS A 122 -6.41 -0.14 0.53
C HIS A 122 -5.91 -0.56 1.92
N ASN A 123 -6.79 -0.97 2.81
CA ASN A 123 -6.43 -1.37 4.16
C ASN A 123 -7.23 -2.61 4.57
N ARG A 124 -6.80 -3.25 5.65
CA ARG A 124 -7.47 -4.42 6.23
C ARG A 124 -7.76 -4.19 7.70
N GLY A 125 -8.60 -5.05 8.27
CA GLY A 125 -9.02 -4.97 9.66
C GLY A 125 -10.53 -5.06 9.84
N MET A 126 -11.30 -5.30 8.75
CA MET A 126 -12.74 -5.50 8.82
C MET A 126 -13.10 -6.73 9.67
N ALA A 127 -12.36 -7.83 9.51
CA ALA A 127 -12.55 -9.05 10.29
C ALA A 127 -12.46 -8.83 11.80
N LYS A 128 -11.65 -7.85 12.26
CA LYS A 128 -11.52 -7.50 13.69
C LYS A 128 -12.71 -6.72 14.23
N ASP A 129 -13.41 -6.00 13.35
CA ASP A 129 -14.49 -5.10 13.75
C ASP A 129 -15.90 -5.65 13.48
N VAL A 130 -16.04 -6.65 12.61
CA VAL A 130 -17.34 -7.16 12.11
C VAL A 130 -18.31 -7.59 13.23
N ASP A 131 -17.81 -8.06 14.36
CA ASP A 131 -18.64 -8.49 15.50
C ASP A 131 -18.95 -7.36 16.50
N ARG A 132 -18.34 -6.20 16.34
CA ARG A 132 -18.60 -5.03 17.20
C ARG A 132 -19.98 -4.43 16.87
N PRO A 133 -20.79 -4.03 17.86
CA PRO A 133 -22.21 -3.70 17.67
C PRO A 133 -22.50 -2.74 16.51
N ILE A 134 -21.78 -1.61 16.43
CA ILE A 134 -22.01 -0.62 15.38
C ILE A 134 -21.60 -1.12 13.99
N TYR A 135 -20.48 -1.86 13.91
CA TYR A 135 -19.96 -2.39 12.64
C TYR A 135 -20.81 -3.53 12.10
N ARG A 136 -21.33 -4.38 12.98
CA ARG A 136 -22.24 -5.46 12.64
C ARG A 136 -23.45 -4.99 11.83
N TRP A 137 -23.94 -3.79 12.11
CA TRP A 137 -25.04 -3.19 11.37
C TRP A 137 -24.58 -2.36 10.17
N LEU A 138 -23.50 -1.61 10.32
CA LEU A 138 -23.09 -0.63 9.34
C LEU A 138 -22.33 -1.25 8.17
N LEU A 139 -21.47 -2.27 8.41
CA LEU A 139 -20.73 -2.94 7.36
C LEU A 139 -21.63 -3.56 6.28
N PRO A 140 -22.62 -4.40 6.61
CA PRO A 140 -23.55 -4.93 5.61
C PRO A 140 -24.33 -3.83 4.87
N LEU A 141 -24.68 -2.75 5.57
CA LEU A 141 -25.40 -1.63 4.95
C LEU A 141 -24.53 -0.90 3.92
N VAL A 142 -23.26 -0.71 4.22
CA VAL A 142 -22.29 -0.04 3.33
C VAL A 142 -21.93 -0.94 2.14
N TYR A 143 -21.66 -2.23 2.37
CA TYR A 143 -21.11 -3.14 1.33
C TYR A 143 -22.19 -3.88 0.52
N ARG A 144 -23.43 -3.97 0.98
CA ARG A 144 -24.51 -4.61 0.22
C ARG A 144 -24.73 -3.92 -1.13
N ASN A 145 -24.84 -4.71 -2.21
CA ASN A 145 -25.02 -4.21 -3.57
C ASN A 145 -23.94 -3.19 -4.00
N THR A 146 -22.70 -3.46 -3.67
CA THR A 146 -21.54 -2.71 -4.15
C THR A 146 -20.51 -3.68 -4.72
N LYS A 147 -19.74 -3.24 -5.71
CA LYS A 147 -18.53 -3.95 -6.10
C LYS A 147 -17.35 -3.47 -5.24
N VAL A 148 -16.43 -4.37 -4.96
CA VAL A 148 -15.25 -4.08 -4.13
C VAL A 148 -13.99 -4.38 -4.93
N LEU A 149 -13.14 -3.38 -5.04
CA LEU A 149 -11.82 -3.49 -5.65
C LEU A 149 -10.81 -3.84 -4.56
N LEU A 150 -10.20 -5.01 -4.67
CA LEU A 150 -9.12 -5.47 -3.80
C LEU A 150 -7.80 -5.47 -4.56
N LEU A 151 -6.71 -5.27 -3.83
CA LEU A 151 -5.36 -5.28 -4.37
C LEU A 151 -4.85 -6.71 -4.65
N SER A 152 -5.41 -7.71 -3.95
CA SER A 152 -5.03 -9.13 -4.01
C SER A 152 -6.15 -10.01 -3.50
N TRP A 153 -6.24 -11.26 -4.01
CA TRP A 153 -7.13 -12.29 -3.46
C TRP A 153 -6.76 -12.70 -2.03
N TYR A 154 -5.50 -12.56 -1.62
CA TYR A 154 -5.05 -12.84 -0.26
C TYR A 154 -5.64 -11.87 0.79
N LEU A 155 -6.26 -10.78 0.34
CA LEU A 155 -6.98 -9.84 1.21
C LEU A 155 -8.46 -10.22 1.42
N TYR A 156 -9.01 -11.14 0.62
CA TYR A 156 -10.42 -11.53 0.70
C TYR A 156 -10.85 -12.08 2.05
N PRO A 157 -10.06 -12.91 2.77
CA PRO A 157 -10.43 -13.43 4.09
C PRO A 157 -10.75 -12.34 5.14
N ASP A 158 -10.22 -11.14 4.98
CA ASP A 158 -10.54 -10.01 5.88
C ASP A 158 -11.98 -9.50 5.72
N ILE A 159 -12.59 -9.70 4.55
CA ILE A 159 -13.90 -9.13 4.20
C ILE A 159 -14.97 -10.17 3.84
N GLU A 160 -14.63 -11.45 3.75
CA GLU A 160 -15.52 -12.52 3.26
C GLU A 160 -16.85 -12.67 4.04
N ARG A 161 -16.85 -12.28 5.32
CA ARG A 161 -18.06 -12.27 6.17
C ARG A 161 -19.07 -11.19 5.78
N VAL A 162 -18.67 -10.22 4.96
CA VAL A 162 -19.48 -9.03 4.60
C VAL A 162 -19.69 -8.93 3.10
N VAL A 163 -18.70 -9.32 2.30
CA VAL A 163 -18.66 -9.15 0.84
C VAL A 163 -18.59 -10.51 0.16
N LYS A 164 -19.47 -10.73 -0.80
CA LYS A 164 -19.47 -11.97 -1.59
C LYS A 164 -18.32 -11.98 -2.58
N ARG A 165 -17.80 -13.17 -2.88
CA ARG A 165 -16.69 -13.37 -3.83
C ARG A 165 -16.99 -12.84 -5.23
N GLU A 166 -18.24 -12.96 -5.67
CA GLU A 166 -18.74 -12.47 -6.97
C GLU A 166 -18.74 -10.93 -7.12
N ASP A 167 -18.68 -10.22 -5.99
CA ASP A 167 -18.64 -8.77 -5.96
C ASP A 167 -17.21 -8.22 -5.93
N ILE A 168 -16.19 -9.10 -5.95
CA ILE A 168 -14.79 -8.70 -5.91
C ILE A 168 -14.24 -8.52 -7.32
N ILE A 169 -13.49 -7.45 -7.49
CA ILE A 169 -12.63 -7.18 -8.66
C ILE A 169 -11.21 -7.04 -8.13
N ILE A 170 -10.24 -7.72 -8.72
CA ILE A 170 -8.82 -7.59 -8.34
C ILE A 170 -8.15 -6.55 -9.23
N CYS A 171 -7.49 -5.60 -8.59
CA CYS A 171 -6.68 -4.57 -9.24
C CYS A 171 -5.47 -4.24 -8.36
N PRO A 172 -4.34 -4.90 -8.58
CA PRO A 172 -3.09 -4.57 -7.89
C PRO A 172 -2.65 -3.13 -8.16
N ASN A 173 -1.94 -2.54 -7.21
CA ASN A 173 -1.30 -1.26 -7.43
C ASN A 173 -0.21 -1.35 -8.50
N GLY A 174 0.07 -0.22 -9.14
CA GLY A 174 1.19 -0.08 -10.07
C GLY A 174 1.94 1.22 -9.85
N ILE A 175 3.23 1.22 -10.17
CA ILE A 175 4.09 2.38 -10.07
C ILE A 175 4.80 2.67 -11.38
N LYS A 176 5.31 3.88 -11.53
CA LYS A 176 6.04 4.30 -12.72
C LYS A 176 7.33 3.47 -12.88
N PRO A 177 7.53 2.83 -14.05
CA PRO A 177 8.78 2.13 -14.31
C PRO A 177 9.94 3.12 -14.46
N ILE A 178 11.12 2.73 -13.97
CA ILE A 178 12.38 3.39 -14.28
C ILE A 178 13.05 2.71 -15.47
N SER A 179 13.92 3.44 -16.18
CA SER A 179 14.61 2.85 -17.31
C SER A 179 15.63 1.80 -16.84
N TYR A 180 15.91 0.81 -17.70
CA TYR A 180 16.91 -0.23 -17.39
C TYR A 180 18.30 0.36 -17.07
N ASP A 181 18.66 1.46 -17.73
CA ASP A 181 19.93 2.15 -17.47
C ASP A 181 19.99 2.82 -16.11
N GLU A 182 18.86 3.27 -15.59
CA GLU A 182 18.76 3.84 -14.25
C GLU A 182 18.86 2.79 -13.13
N CYS A 183 18.66 1.49 -13.45
CA CYS A 183 18.81 0.39 -12.51
C CYS A 183 20.27 -0.10 -12.37
N LYS A 184 21.21 0.41 -13.18
CA LYS A 184 22.60 -0.05 -13.16
C LYS A 184 23.25 0.25 -11.81
N ARG A 185 23.62 -0.80 -11.11
CA ARG A 185 24.26 -0.76 -9.79
C ARG A 185 25.72 -1.13 -9.91
N ARG A 186 26.55 -0.54 -9.06
CA ARG A 186 27.93 -0.98 -8.89
C ARG A 186 27.92 -2.12 -7.85
N PRO A 187 28.67 -3.20 -8.07
CA PRO A 187 28.77 -4.28 -7.09
C PRO A 187 29.41 -3.75 -5.80
N ASN A 188 28.78 -4.04 -4.67
CA ASN A 188 29.32 -3.74 -3.36
C ASN A 188 30.34 -4.81 -2.96
N LYS A 189 31.41 -4.42 -2.24
CA LYS A 189 32.40 -5.37 -1.67
C LYS A 189 31.76 -6.19 -0.54
N ILE A 190 30.95 -5.54 0.28
CA ILE A 190 30.10 -6.15 1.31
C ILE A 190 28.66 -5.92 0.87
N PRO A 191 27.82 -6.96 0.75
CA PRO A 191 26.45 -6.78 0.30
C PRO A 191 25.64 -5.88 1.23
N HIS A 192 24.80 -5.00 0.64
CA HIS A 192 23.90 -4.10 1.34
C HIS A 192 22.47 -4.63 1.33
N ILE A 193 21.87 -4.66 2.51
CA ILE A 193 20.45 -4.96 2.73
C ILE A 193 19.73 -3.62 2.98
N LEU A 194 18.60 -3.39 2.32
CA LEU A 194 17.75 -2.21 2.56
C LEU A 194 16.45 -2.62 3.23
N PHE A 195 16.15 -1.97 4.34
CA PHE A 195 14.82 -1.86 4.90
C PHE A 195 14.29 -0.44 4.64
N LEU A 196 13.14 -0.31 3.98
CA LEU A 196 12.57 1.00 3.65
C LEU A 196 11.10 1.06 4.06
N SER A 197 10.85 1.60 5.24
CA SER A 197 9.52 1.89 5.80
C SER A 197 9.67 2.76 7.04
N ASN A 198 8.58 3.37 7.51
CA ASN A 198 8.56 3.97 8.83
C ASN A 198 8.96 2.94 9.90
N LEU A 199 9.63 3.38 10.95
CA LEU A 199 10.05 2.52 12.07
C LEU A 199 8.81 2.11 12.89
N MET A 200 8.12 1.08 12.42
CA MET A 200 6.94 0.49 13.07
C MET A 200 7.21 -0.99 13.38
N ILE A 201 6.68 -1.44 14.50
CA ILE A 201 6.86 -2.84 14.95
C ILE A 201 6.27 -3.80 13.91
N ASP A 202 5.08 -3.49 13.41
CA ASP A 202 4.35 -4.31 12.46
C ASP A 202 4.96 -4.33 11.03
N LYS A 203 5.92 -3.43 10.75
CA LYS A 203 6.74 -3.49 9.52
C LYS A 203 7.95 -4.42 9.64
N GLY A 204 8.10 -5.10 10.79
CA GLY A 204 9.10 -6.13 11.00
C GLY A 204 10.49 -5.59 11.36
N VAL A 205 10.59 -4.35 11.87
CA VAL A 205 11.88 -3.75 12.28
C VAL A 205 12.66 -4.67 13.22
N TYR A 206 12.01 -5.16 14.29
CA TYR A 206 12.68 -6.02 15.27
C TYR A 206 12.94 -7.43 14.74
N VAL A 207 12.04 -7.97 13.92
CA VAL A 207 12.24 -9.26 13.25
C VAL A 207 13.49 -9.23 12.37
N LEU A 208 13.66 -8.14 11.59
CA LEU A 208 14.87 -7.97 10.80
C LEU A 208 16.11 -7.81 11.66
N LEU A 209 16.07 -7.00 12.74
CA LEU A 209 17.21 -6.86 13.65
C LEU A 209 17.60 -8.21 14.29
N ASP A 210 16.63 -9.05 14.68
CA ASP A 210 16.89 -10.37 15.23
C ASP A 210 17.50 -11.32 14.17
N ALA A 211 17.00 -11.26 12.92
CA ALA A 211 17.60 -11.99 11.79
C ALA A 211 19.03 -11.55 11.50
N LEU A 212 19.30 -10.25 11.52
CA LEU A 212 20.65 -9.69 11.33
C LEU A 212 21.62 -10.10 12.45
N LYS A 213 21.13 -10.22 13.68
CA LYS A 213 21.92 -10.76 14.80
C LYS A 213 22.34 -12.20 14.52
N ILE A 214 21.45 -13.07 14.07
CA ILE A 214 21.74 -14.45 13.70
C ILE A 214 22.83 -14.49 12.60
N LEU A 215 22.73 -13.64 11.58
CA LEU A 215 23.75 -13.54 10.52
C LEU A 215 25.11 -13.08 11.03
N SER A 216 25.13 -12.10 11.92
CA SER A 216 26.35 -11.60 12.58
C SER A 216 27.02 -12.66 13.42
N GLU A 217 26.26 -13.44 14.19
CA GLU A 217 26.77 -14.57 14.99
C GLU A 217 27.32 -15.70 14.11
N LYS A 218 26.80 -15.88 12.90
CA LYS A 218 27.37 -16.79 11.87
C LYS A 218 28.61 -16.23 11.17
N GLY A 219 29.00 -14.97 11.44
CA GLY A 219 30.15 -14.32 10.81
C GLY A 219 29.93 -13.91 9.35
N ILE A 220 28.68 -13.82 8.88
CA ILE A 220 28.35 -13.44 7.50
C ILE A 220 28.44 -11.91 7.36
N PRO A 221 29.26 -11.38 6.43
CA PRO A 221 29.43 -9.93 6.28
C PRO A 221 28.23 -9.30 5.55
N PHE A 222 27.67 -8.22 6.12
CA PHE A 222 26.63 -7.39 5.52
C PHE A 222 26.68 -5.97 6.07
N ILE A 223 26.06 -5.04 5.37
CA ILE A 223 25.60 -3.75 5.87
C ILE A 223 24.08 -3.71 5.71
N CYS A 224 23.36 -3.24 6.70
CA CYS A 224 21.90 -3.07 6.61
C CYS A 224 21.52 -1.61 6.85
N ASP A 225 20.90 -1.01 5.83
CA ASP A 225 20.45 0.37 5.81
C ASP A 225 18.95 0.43 6.15
N PHE A 226 18.60 1.10 7.26
CA PHE A 226 17.23 1.37 7.63
C PHE A 226 16.85 2.80 7.21
N VAL A 227 15.82 2.92 6.38
CA VAL A 227 15.35 4.19 5.82
C VAL A 227 13.86 4.36 6.12
N GLY A 228 13.49 5.46 6.78
CA GLY A 228 12.10 5.78 7.08
C GLY A 228 11.95 6.72 8.27
N SER A 229 10.73 7.17 8.51
CA SER A 229 10.44 8.07 9.61
C SER A 229 10.33 7.33 10.94
N GLU A 230 10.76 7.99 11.98
CA GLU A 230 10.46 7.61 13.34
C GLU A 230 8.95 7.58 13.61
N THR A 231 8.53 6.77 14.56
CA THR A 231 7.14 6.70 15.02
C THR A 231 7.08 6.82 16.54
N LYS A 232 5.86 6.86 17.09
CA LYS A 232 5.66 6.82 18.54
C LYS A 232 6.16 5.51 19.18
N ASP A 233 6.23 4.43 18.38
CA ASP A 233 6.61 3.11 18.85
C ASP A 233 8.12 2.91 18.82
N ILE A 234 8.80 3.48 17.82
CA ILE A 234 10.25 3.40 17.64
C ILE A 234 10.77 4.75 17.16
N ASP A 235 11.42 5.49 18.06
CA ASP A 235 12.22 6.67 17.74
C ASP A 235 13.69 6.28 17.50
N ALA A 236 14.52 7.25 17.06
CA ALA A 236 15.93 7.03 16.75
C ALA A 236 16.73 6.50 17.94
N ASN A 237 16.46 6.99 19.16
CA ASN A 237 17.17 6.58 20.36
C ASN A 237 16.84 5.12 20.72
N ARG A 238 15.54 4.76 20.68
CA ARG A 238 15.10 3.39 20.91
C ARG A 238 15.65 2.45 19.84
N PHE A 239 15.64 2.86 18.57
CA PHE A 239 16.23 2.06 17.50
C PHE A 239 17.72 1.82 17.72
N ALA A 240 18.50 2.87 18.04
CA ALA A 240 19.94 2.77 18.32
C ALA A 240 20.22 1.84 19.50
N ALA A 241 19.47 1.95 20.61
CA ALA A 241 19.58 1.06 21.75
C ALA A 241 19.30 -0.42 21.39
N GLU A 242 18.33 -0.68 20.52
CA GLU A 242 18.01 -2.03 20.06
C GLU A 242 19.07 -2.61 19.11
N VAL A 243 19.72 -1.77 18.32
CA VAL A 243 20.89 -2.14 17.48
C VAL A 243 22.08 -2.48 18.36
N GLU A 244 22.39 -1.64 19.34
CA GLU A 244 23.50 -1.85 20.29
C GLU A 244 23.29 -3.11 21.14
N ARG A 245 22.08 -3.31 21.67
CA ARG A 245 21.73 -4.50 22.47
C ARG A 245 21.94 -5.82 21.72
N ARG A 246 21.85 -5.79 20.37
CA ARG A 246 22.09 -6.95 19.50
C ARG A 246 23.52 -7.05 19.01
N GLY A 247 24.40 -6.11 19.34
CA GLY A 247 25.79 -6.08 18.87
C GLY A 247 25.94 -5.71 17.40
N LEU A 248 24.96 -4.98 16.82
CA LEU A 248 24.88 -4.70 15.39
C LEU A 248 25.39 -3.30 14.98
N SER A 249 26.00 -2.55 15.91
CA SER A 249 26.43 -1.16 15.68
C SER A 249 27.43 -0.98 14.52
N HIS A 250 28.11 -2.05 14.11
CA HIS A 250 29.08 -2.00 12.99
C HIS A 250 28.46 -2.30 11.63
N SER A 251 27.26 -2.84 11.58
CA SER A 251 26.63 -3.33 10.34
C SER A 251 25.22 -2.77 10.07
N VAL A 252 24.63 -2.06 11.03
CA VAL A 252 23.30 -1.46 10.87
C VAL A 252 23.39 0.06 10.95
N VAL A 253 22.82 0.73 9.93
CA VAL A 253 22.81 2.20 9.82
C VAL A 253 21.38 2.70 9.67
N TYR A 254 20.99 3.69 10.48
CA TYR A 254 19.71 4.40 10.33
C TYR A 254 19.93 5.75 9.64
N HIS A 255 19.22 5.98 8.55
CA HIS A 255 19.38 7.18 7.71
C HIS A 255 18.25 8.21 7.86
N GLY A 256 17.23 7.92 8.69
CA GLY A 256 16.03 8.73 8.71
C GLY A 256 15.21 8.62 7.41
N PRO A 257 14.17 9.44 7.24
CA PRO A 257 13.35 9.43 6.03
C PRO A 257 14.10 9.97 4.82
N LYS A 258 13.95 9.31 3.66
CA LYS A 258 14.52 9.71 2.37
C LYS A 258 13.42 9.77 1.32
N TYR A 259 13.49 10.77 0.44
CA TYR A 259 12.53 11.04 -0.63
C TYR A 259 13.24 11.38 -1.94
N GLY A 260 12.56 11.27 -3.08
CA GLY A 260 13.08 11.66 -4.38
C GLY A 260 14.45 11.01 -4.69
N GLU A 261 15.41 11.83 -5.09
CA GLU A 261 16.75 11.36 -5.49
C GLU A 261 17.55 10.71 -4.35
N GLU A 262 17.33 11.11 -3.10
CA GLU A 262 17.97 10.43 -1.96
C GLU A 262 17.43 9.00 -1.77
N LYS A 263 16.13 8.80 -1.91
CA LYS A 263 15.51 7.48 -1.88
C LYS A 263 16.00 6.61 -3.04
N LYS A 264 16.12 7.17 -4.25
CA LYS A 264 16.67 6.49 -5.42
C LYS A 264 18.10 6.00 -5.15
N LYS A 265 18.95 6.82 -4.52
CA LYS A 265 20.32 6.43 -4.15
C LYS A 265 20.34 5.24 -3.20
N CYS A 266 19.41 5.17 -2.24
CA CYS A 266 19.31 4.01 -1.35
C CYS A 266 19.10 2.71 -2.14
N PHE A 267 18.15 2.68 -3.08
CA PHE A 267 17.94 1.50 -3.92
C PHE A 267 19.16 1.14 -4.80
N LEU A 268 19.83 2.14 -5.35
CA LEU A 268 21.00 1.92 -6.22
C LEU A 268 22.24 1.39 -5.48
N GLN A 269 22.32 1.61 -4.17
CA GLN A 269 23.41 1.11 -3.30
C GLN A 269 23.08 -0.25 -2.67
N THR A 270 21.91 -0.78 -2.91
CA THR A 270 21.37 -1.98 -2.25
C THR A 270 21.57 -3.23 -3.11
N ASP A 271 21.81 -4.37 -2.47
CA ASP A 271 21.90 -5.69 -3.09
C ASP A 271 20.68 -6.57 -2.81
N ILE A 272 20.04 -6.39 -1.65
CA ILE A 272 18.90 -7.18 -1.18
C ILE A 272 17.89 -6.24 -0.52
N PHE A 273 16.62 -6.38 -0.86
CA PHE A 273 15.54 -5.68 -0.18
C PHE A 273 14.89 -6.61 0.86
N ALA A 274 14.86 -6.18 2.13
CA ALA A 274 14.28 -6.95 3.23
C ALA A 274 13.09 -6.20 3.85
N PHE A 275 11.91 -6.79 3.80
CA PHE A 275 10.69 -6.19 4.33
C PHE A 275 9.82 -7.25 5.01
N PRO A 276 10.23 -7.76 6.20
CA PRO A 276 9.53 -8.83 6.92
C PRO A 276 8.30 -8.28 7.67
N THR A 277 7.42 -7.59 6.95
CA THR A 277 6.20 -6.98 7.49
C THR A 277 5.17 -8.04 7.87
N PHE A 278 4.44 -7.82 8.94
CA PHE A 278 3.27 -8.61 9.29
C PHE A 278 1.97 -7.77 9.35
N TYR A 279 2.03 -6.57 8.76
CA TYR A 279 0.86 -5.73 8.54
C TYR A 279 1.06 -4.81 7.33
N ASP A 280 0.70 -5.32 6.16
CA ASP A 280 0.58 -4.54 4.93
C ASP A 280 -0.53 -5.13 4.04
N CYS A 281 -1.10 -4.33 3.14
CA CYS A 281 -2.07 -4.83 2.18
C CYS A 281 -1.43 -5.18 0.85
N PHE A 282 -0.61 -4.27 0.34
CA PHE A 282 0.12 -4.39 -0.91
C PHE A 282 1.24 -3.36 -0.90
N ALA A 283 2.46 -3.80 -0.77
CA ALA A 283 3.57 -2.95 -0.39
C ALA A 283 4.21 -2.25 -1.60
N LEU A 284 3.88 -0.98 -1.86
CA LEU A 284 4.49 -0.21 -2.94
C LEU A 284 6.03 -0.23 -2.91
N VAL A 285 6.63 -0.37 -1.72
CA VAL A 285 8.09 -0.45 -1.57
C VAL A 285 8.67 -1.75 -2.13
N ILE A 286 7.89 -2.84 -2.16
CA ILE A 286 8.26 -4.09 -2.83
C ILE A 286 8.28 -3.86 -4.34
N LEU A 287 7.26 -3.21 -4.92
CA LEU A 287 7.25 -2.85 -6.33
C LEU A 287 8.43 -1.94 -6.70
N GLU A 288 8.77 -0.99 -5.81
CA GLU A 288 9.95 -0.16 -6.00
C GLU A 288 11.23 -1.00 -6.01
N ALA A 289 11.39 -1.95 -5.09
CA ALA A 289 12.55 -2.85 -5.06
C ALA A 289 12.64 -3.72 -6.33
N MET A 290 11.51 -4.25 -6.81
CA MET A 290 11.44 -4.99 -8.09
C MET A 290 11.86 -4.10 -9.27
N ASN A 291 11.41 -2.84 -9.28
CA ASN A 291 11.77 -1.85 -10.30
C ASN A 291 13.27 -1.57 -10.35
N TYR A 292 13.98 -1.70 -9.21
CA TYR A 292 15.44 -1.64 -9.11
C TYR A 292 16.14 -3.00 -9.22
N GLN A 293 15.47 -4.04 -9.68
CA GLN A 293 16.03 -5.40 -9.85
C GLN A 293 16.63 -5.96 -8.55
N LEU A 294 16.00 -5.71 -7.40
CA LEU A 294 16.44 -6.26 -6.13
C LEU A 294 15.73 -7.59 -5.85
N PRO A 295 16.43 -8.64 -5.39
CA PRO A 295 15.80 -9.79 -4.80
C PRO A 295 15.15 -9.38 -3.46
N ILE A 296 14.03 -9.99 -3.13
CA ILE A 296 13.19 -9.57 -2.01
C ILE A 296 13.14 -10.67 -0.95
N VAL A 297 13.30 -10.30 0.32
CA VAL A 297 12.93 -11.14 1.46
C VAL A 297 11.76 -10.49 2.18
N SER A 298 10.61 -11.15 2.18
CA SER A 298 9.40 -10.65 2.81
C SER A 298 8.60 -11.79 3.43
N THR A 299 7.38 -11.52 3.89
CA THR A 299 6.57 -12.48 4.63
C THR A 299 5.31 -12.87 3.86
N PHE A 300 4.73 -14.02 4.23
CA PHE A 300 3.44 -14.46 3.73
C PHE A 300 2.31 -13.65 4.39
N PHE A 301 2.16 -12.40 3.98
CA PHE A 301 1.16 -11.49 4.54
C PHE A 301 0.55 -10.55 3.50
N GLY A 302 -0.77 -10.29 3.60
CA GLY A 302 -1.47 -9.37 2.70
C GLY A 302 -1.32 -9.79 1.24
N GLY A 303 -1.01 -8.83 0.37
CA GLY A 303 -0.79 -9.06 -1.07
C GLY A 303 0.64 -9.46 -1.42
N THR A 304 1.55 -9.57 -0.47
CA THR A 304 2.96 -9.93 -0.73
C THR A 304 3.11 -11.21 -1.56
N PRO A 305 2.29 -12.28 -1.39
CA PRO A 305 2.42 -13.46 -2.23
C PRO A 305 2.11 -13.26 -3.73
N ASP A 306 1.41 -12.17 -4.08
CA ASP A 306 1.23 -11.79 -5.49
C ASP A 306 2.44 -11.00 -6.01
N GLU A 307 3.15 -10.27 -5.13
CA GLU A 307 4.33 -9.50 -5.48
C GLU A 307 5.59 -10.38 -5.56
N VAL A 308 5.76 -11.28 -4.59
CA VAL A 308 6.96 -12.12 -4.44
C VAL A 308 6.59 -13.59 -4.62
N ILE A 309 7.20 -14.24 -5.63
CA ILE A 309 7.11 -15.67 -5.86
C ILE A 309 8.31 -16.33 -5.19
N ASN A 310 8.04 -17.17 -4.18
CA ASN A 310 9.07 -17.80 -3.37
C ASN A 310 10.04 -18.63 -4.23
N GLY A 311 11.35 -18.37 -4.12
CA GLY A 311 12.41 -19.03 -4.89
C GLY A 311 12.62 -18.48 -6.32
N GLU A 312 11.75 -17.59 -6.82
CA GLU A 312 11.85 -17.04 -8.18
C GLU A 312 12.37 -15.60 -8.18
N ASN A 313 11.71 -14.67 -7.52
CA ASN A 313 12.12 -13.26 -7.43
C ASN A 313 12.46 -12.81 -6.00
N GLY A 314 12.43 -13.75 -5.06
CA GLY A 314 12.74 -13.53 -3.65
C GLY A 314 12.35 -14.72 -2.78
N TYR A 315 12.33 -14.48 -1.48
CA TYR A 315 11.90 -15.45 -0.49
C TYR A 315 10.72 -14.89 0.32
N ILE A 316 9.73 -15.76 0.54
CA ILE A 316 8.62 -15.50 1.46
C ILE A 316 8.79 -16.41 2.66
N VAL A 317 8.78 -15.81 3.84
CA VAL A 317 8.87 -16.51 5.12
C VAL A 317 7.58 -16.27 5.94
N GLU A 318 7.37 -17.06 6.99
CA GLU A 318 6.26 -16.79 7.91
C GLU A 318 6.47 -15.46 8.65
N PRO A 319 5.39 -14.73 8.95
CA PRO A 319 5.47 -13.53 9.76
C PRO A 319 6.13 -13.78 11.12
N GLU A 320 6.92 -12.80 11.59
CA GLU A 320 7.61 -12.83 12.89
C GLU A 320 8.67 -13.95 13.04
N ASP A 321 9.05 -14.64 11.96
CA ASP A 321 10.10 -15.67 11.96
C ASP A 321 11.46 -15.07 11.60
N ALA A 322 12.22 -14.68 12.62
CA ALA A 322 13.56 -14.13 12.47
C ALA A 322 14.57 -15.16 11.94
N GLN A 323 14.41 -16.46 12.30
CA GLN A 323 15.31 -17.52 11.84
C GLN A 323 15.15 -17.76 10.34
N ALA A 324 13.91 -17.94 9.88
CA ALA A 324 13.63 -18.12 8.45
C ALA A 324 14.03 -16.87 7.63
N THR A 325 13.84 -15.66 8.20
CA THR A 325 14.32 -14.40 7.58
C THR A 325 15.84 -14.41 7.45
N ALA A 326 16.58 -14.82 8.50
CA ALA A 326 18.03 -14.92 8.47
C ALA A 326 18.52 -15.96 7.45
N ASP A 327 17.88 -17.12 7.37
CA ASP A 327 18.27 -18.19 6.45
C ASP A 327 18.02 -17.78 4.97
N ALA A 328 16.93 -17.06 4.70
CA ALA A 328 16.63 -16.48 3.39
C ALA A 328 17.67 -15.41 3.00
N LEU A 329 18.00 -14.51 3.92
CA LEU A 329 19.03 -13.49 3.71
C LEU A 329 20.42 -14.11 3.51
N CYS A 330 20.78 -15.15 4.28
CA CYS A 330 22.04 -15.87 4.17
C CYS A 330 22.28 -16.36 2.74
N GLN A 331 21.30 -17.08 2.14
CA GLN A 331 21.38 -17.57 0.77
C GLN A 331 21.65 -16.44 -0.23
N LEU A 332 20.99 -15.30 -0.05
CA LEU A 332 21.19 -14.15 -0.93
C LEU A 332 22.53 -13.43 -0.68
N LEU A 333 23.03 -13.38 0.56
CA LEU A 333 24.31 -12.76 0.89
C LEU A 333 25.49 -13.55 0.30
N GLU A 334 25.41 -14.89 0.31
CA GLU A 334 26.47 -15.78 -0.15
C GLU A 334 26.52 -15.95 -1.67
N ASP A 335 25.37 -15.80 -2.39
CA ASP A 335 25.30 -16.02 -3.84
C ASP A 335 24.91 -14.77 -4.63
N ALA A 336 25.91 -14.10 -5.20
CA ALA A 336 25.71 -12.91 -6.05
C ALA A 336 24.95 -13.24 -7.35
N SER A 337 25.12 -14.45 -7.90
CA SER A 337 24.40 -14.87 -9.12
C SER A 337 22.93 -15.11 -8.83
N LEU A 338 22.61 -15.66 -7.66
CA LEU A 338 21.25 -15.82 -7.20
C LEU A 338 20.55 -14.46 -7.05
N ARG A 339 21.23 -13.48 -6.40
CA ARG A 339 20.71 -12.11 -6.31
C ARG A 339 20.37 -11.50 -7.66
N GLN A 340 21.26 -11.63 -8.63
CA GLN A 340 21.04 -11.09 -9.99
C GLN A 340 19.90 -11.81 -10.71
N ARG A 341 19.82 -13.12 -10.59
CA ARG A 341 18.78 -13.94 -11.23
C ARG A 341 17.42 -13.59 -10.68
N MET A 342 17.26 -13.56 -9.35
CA MET A 342 16.00 -13.19 -8.67
C MET A 342 15.61 -11.73 -8.93
N GLY A 343 16.56 -10.82 -8.89
CA GLY A 343 16.29 -9.41 -9.19
C GLY A 343 15.77 -9.18 -10.62
N ARG A 344 16.34 -9.88 -11.62
CA ARG A 344 15.83 -9.84 -13.00
C ARG A 344 14.43 -10.46 -13.13
N ALA A 345 14.17 -11.55 -12.44
CA ALA A 345 12.84 -12.17 -12.42
C ALA A 345 11.80 -11.21 -11.80
N GLY A 346 12.16 -10.55 -10.69
CA GLY A 346 11.33 -9.53 -10.07
C GLY A 346 11.02 -8.35 -11.01
N TYR A 347 12.04 -7.82 -11.68
CA TYR A 347 11.85 -6.74 -12.64
C TYR A 347 10.97 -7.14 -13.83
N LYS A 348 11.14 -8.35 -14.35
CA LYS A 348 10.29 -8.88 -15.42
C LYS A 348 8.82 -8.92 -14.97
N LYS A 349 8.55 -9.52 -13.80
CA LYS A 349 7.19 -9.57 -13.22
C LYS A 349 6.63 -8.18 -13.00
N PHE A 350 7.41 -7.24 -12.48
CA PHE A 350 7.02 -5.85 -12.30
C PHE A 350 6.59 -5.21 -13.62
N MET A 351 7.37 -5.38 -14.68
CA MET A 351 7.07 -4.81 -16.01
C MET A 351 5.81 -5.40 -16.65
N GLU A 352 5.49 -6.66 -16.35
CA GLU A 352 4.32 -7.35 -16.87
C GLU A 352 3.04 -7.00 -16.09
N GLU A 353 3.13 -6.84 -14.75
CA GLU A 353 1.94 -6.82 -13.90
C GLU A 353 1.73 -5.51 -13.11
N PHE A 354 2.81 -4.78 -12.76
CA PHE A 354 2.76 -3.73 -11.73
C PHE A 354 3.23 -2.36 -12.20
N THR A 355 3.26 -2.12 -13.52
CA THR A 355 3.55 -0.78 -14.03
C THR A 355 2.35 0.15 -13.85
N GLU A 356 2.63 1.45 -13.79
CA GLU A 356 1.60 2.50 -13.77
C GLU A 356 0.60 2.33 -14.92
N GLU A 357 1.09 2.06 -16.14
CA GLU A 357 0.24 1.84 -17.32
C GLU A 357 -0.67 0.62 -17.16
N THR A 358 -0.16 -0.49 -16.62
CA THR A 358 -0.95 -1.70 -16.35
C THR A 358 -2.04 -1.41 -15.30
N PHE A 359 -1.70 -0.71 -14.22
CA PHE A 359 -2.66 -0.28 -13.21
C PHE A 359 -3.76 0.60 -13.81
N GLU A 360 -3.39 1.63 -14.58
CA GLU A 360 -4.37 2.54 -15.20
C GLU A 360 -5.34 1.79 -16.14
N ARG A 361 -4.84 0.87 -16.95
CA ARG A 361 -5.68 0.00 -17.78
C ARG A 361 -6.62 -0.87 -16.94
N ASN A 362 -6.11 -1.48 -15.88
CA ASN A 362 -6.89 -2.31 -14.97
C ASN A 362 -7.98 -1.51 -14.23
N ILE A 363 -7.70 -0.27 -13.87
CA ILE A 363 -8.69 0.65 -13.29
C ILE A 363 -9.82 0.95 -14.29
N VAL A 364 -9.48 1.24 -15.56
CA VAL A 364 -10.50 1.48 -16.60
C VAL A 364 -11.38 0.26 -16.80
N VAL A 365 -10.79 -0.94 -16.88
CA VAL A 365 -11.54 -2.20 -17.00
C VAL A 365 -12.43 -2.42 -15.77
N SER A 366 -11.90 -2.19 -14.57
CA SER A 366 -12.63 -2.34 -13.30
C SER A 366 -13.83 -1.39 -13.22
N PHE A 367 -13.68 -0.14 -13.63
CA PHE A 367 -14.77 0.83 -13.66
C PHE A 367 -15.87 0.42 -14.65
N LYS A 368 -15.50 0.00 -15.85
CA LYS A 368 -16.47 -0.51 -16.84
C LYS A 368 -17.23 -1.71 -16.31
N ARG A 369 -16.53 -2.70 -15.76
CA ARG A 369 -17.13 -3.88 -15.13
C ARG A 369 -18.11 -3.51 -14.00
N ALA A 370 -17.74 -2.58 -13.14
CA ALA A 370 -18.61 -2.11 -12.06
C ALA A 370 -19.85 -1.34 -12.56
N MET A 371 -19.79 -0.76 -13.77
CA MET A 371 -20.93 -0.12 -14.42
C MET A 371 -21.85 -1.11 -15.13
N GLU A 372 -21.34 -2.23 -15.66
CA GLU A 372 -22.12 -3.22 -16.41
C GLU A 372 -22.89 -4.17 -15.48
N GLU A 373 -22.20 -4.72 -14.47
CA GLU A 373 -22.75 -5.70 -13.54
C GLU A 373 -23.59 -5.01 -12.46
N THR A 374 -24.84 -4.67 -12.74
CA THR A 374 -25.77 -4.27 -11.68
C THR A 374 -27.17 -4.79 -11.94
N THR A 375 -27.53 -5.70 -11.15
CA THR A 375 -28.92 -6.11 -10.88
C THR A 375 -29.36 -5.52 -9.54
#